data_8e94b5af79e4733854ffb5afc574eae3
#
_entry.id   8e94b5af79e4733854ffb5afc574eae3
#
_cell.length_a   1.000
_cell.length_b   1.000
_cell.length_c   1.000
_cell.angle_alpha   90.00
_cell.angle_beta   90.00
_cell.angle_gamma   90.00
#
_symmetry.space_group_name_H-M   'P 1'
#
loop_
_entity.id
_entity.type
_entity.pdbx_description
1 polymer ?
#
loop_
_entity_poly.entity_id
_entity_poly.type
_entity_poly.pdbx_seq_one_letter_code
_entity_poly.pdbx_strand_id
1 'polypeptide(L)'
;MKLLVTGGLGFIGSNFIRLMLHEHDDIHILNIDDLRLGSNPENLRDLDDERRYEFCRGDIADEKFIAGLVKDADAIVNFAAETHVDRSIARPESFLHSNVQGVFNLLEALRHHNSSARFVQISTDEVYGDILRGSFTEEST
;
A
#
# COMPACT_ATOMS: atom_id res chain seq x y z
N MET A 1 -16.65 7.01 4.14
CA MET A 1 -15.68 6.69 3.06
C MET A 1 -14.96 5.39 3.41
N LYS A 2 -14.85 4.44 2.45
CA LYS A 2 -14.12 3.17 2.63
C LYS A 2 -12.74 3.27 1.98
N LEU A 3 -11.69 3.20 2.77
CA LEU A 3 -10.30 3.28 2.33
C LEU A 3 -9.64 1.90 2.43
N LEU A 4 -9.11 1.41 1.32
CA LEU A 4 -8.24 0.23 1.29
C LEU A 4 -6.79 0.69 1.40
N VAL A 5 -6.10 0.25 2.43
CA VAL A 5 -4.66 0.54 2.64
C VAL A 5 -3.89 -0.77 2.53
N THR A 6 -2.86 -0.80 1.71
CA THR A 6 -1.98 -1.96 1.59
C THR A 6 -0.60 -1.66 2.17
N GLY A 7 0.02 -2.64 2.82
CA GLY A 7 1.30 -2.41 3.53
C GLY A 7 1.15 -1.55 4.80
N GLY A 8 -0.06 -1.53 5.39
CA GLY A 8 -0.37 -0.66 6.51
C GLY A 8 0.27 -1.07 7.85
N LEU A 9 0.88 -2.24 7.96
CA LEU A 9 1.66 -2.63 9.14
C LEU A 9 3.14 -2.21 9.05
N GLY A 10 3.56 -1.63 7.93
CA GLY A 10 4.86 -0.99 7.79
C GLY A 10 4.94 0.34 8.54
N PHE A 11 6.16 0.92 8.60
CA PHE A 11 6.40 2.18 9.32
C PHE A 11 5.54 3.34 8.80
N ILE A 12 5.54 3.59 7.49
CA ILE A 12 4.80 4.72 6.91
C ILE A 12 3.30 4.43 6.92
N GLY A 13 2.88 3.24 6.49
CA GLY A 13 1.48 2.85 6.39
C GLY A 13 0.75 2.90 7.74
N SER A 14 1.40 2.44 8.83
CA SER A 14 0.79 2.47 10.16
C SER A 14 0.57 3.90 10.68
N ASN A 15 1.51 4.80 10.44
CA ASN A 15 1.35 6.21 10.79
C ASN A 15 0.26 6.89 9.95
N PHE A 16 0.16 6.55 8.66
CA PHE A 16 -0.91 7.04 7.79
C PHE A 16 -2.28 6.59 8.29
N ILE A 17 -2.46 5.30 8.64
CA ILE A 17 -3.72 4.77 9.17
C ILE A 17 -4.14 5.53 10.44
N ARG A 18 -3.21 5.73 11.39
CA ARG A 18 -3.49 6.50 12.62
C ARG A 18 -3.92 7.92 12.32
N LEU A 19 -3.20 8.60 11.42
CA LEU A 19 -3.53 9.96 11.02
C LEU A 19 -4.94 10.05 10.43
N MET A 20 -5.27 9.15 9.51
CA MET A 20 -6.59 9.15 8.85
C MET A 20 -7.73 8.90 9.83
N LEU A 21 -7.57 7.97 10.77
CA LEU A 21 -8.57 7.70 11.81
C LEU A 21 -8.71 8.84 12.81
N HIS A 22 -7.62 9.59 13.05
CA HIS A 22 -7.64 10.75 13.95
C HIS A 22 -8.31 11.96 13.30
N GLU A 23 -8.01 12.24 12.03
CA GLU A 23 -8.47 13.45 11.32
C GLU A 23 -9.89 13.29 10.73
N HIS A 24 -10.40 12.06 10.56
CA HIS A 24 -11.67 11.80 9.87
C HIS A 24 -12.55 10.82 10.63
N ASP A 25 -13.68 11.28 11.11
CA ASP A 25 -14.63 10.45 11.87
C ASP A 25 -15.47 9.50 10.99
N ASP A 26 -15.63 9.81 9.71
CA ASP A 26 -16.48 9.10 8.75
C ASP A 26 -15.72 8.10 7.85
N ILE A 27 -14.44 7.83 8.15
CA ILE A 27 -13.62 6.89 7.39
C ILE A 27 -13.67 5.49 7.98
N HIS A 28 -13.69 4.48 7.10
CA HIS A 28 -13.47 3.08 7.46
C HIS A 28 -12.27 2.57 6.69
N ILE A 29 -11.31 1.96 7.38
CA ILE A 29 -10.05 1.50 6.80
C ILE A 29 -9.99 -0.02 6.84
N LEU A 30 -9.85 -0.63 5.65
CA LEU A 30 -9.42 -2.01 5.51
C LEU A 30 -7.92 -2.03 5.19
N ASN A 31 -7.13 -2.54 6.13
CA ASN A 31 -5.68 -2.68 5.98
C ASN A 31 -5.32 -4.08 5.51
N ILE A 32 -4.59 -4.18 4.40
CA ILE A 32 -4.06 -5.44 3.86
C ILE A 32 -2.54 -5.46 4.04
N ASP A 33 -2.02 -6.53 4.63
CA ASP A 33 -0.58 -6.74 4.79
C ASP A 33 -0.26 -8.24 4.78
N ASP A 34 0.80 -8.64 4.10
CA ASP A 34 1.22 -10.06 4.01
C ASP A 34 2.17 -10.46 5.16
N LEU A 35 2.47 -9.55 6.08
CA LEU A 35 3.36 -9.77 7.22
C LEU A 35 4.79 -10.15 6.81
N ARG A 36 5.29 -9.55 5.74
CA ARG A 36 6.68 -9.71 5.31
C ARG A 36 7.64 -8.84 6.12
N LEU A 37 8.91 -8.91 5.79
CA LEU A 37 9.93 -8.10 6.46
C LEU A 37 9.58 -6.60 6.37
N GLY A 38 9.61 -5.91 7.52
CA GLY A 38 9.23 -4.50 7.64
C GLY A 38 7.82 -4.28 8.16
N SER A 39 6.95 -5.31 8.10
CA SER A 39 5.63 -5.26 8.72
C SER A 39 5.70 -5.70 10.18
N ASN A 40 5.02 -4.96 11.05
CA ASN A 40 4.93 -5.29 12.47
C ASN A 40 3.49 -5.06 12.97
N PRO A 41 2.74 -6.12 13.32
CA PRO A 41 1.38 -5.99 13.86
C PRO A 41 1.29 -5.11 15.11
N GLU A 42 2.35 -5.05 15.93
CA GLU A 42 2.37 -4.19 17.13
C GLU A 42 2.25 -2.70 16.79
N ASN A 43 2.54 -2.30 15.55
CA ASN A 43 2.40 -0.90 15.12
C ASN A 43 0.95 -0.39 15.21
N LEU A 44 -0.04 -1.26 15.12
CA LEU A 44 -1.48 -0.89 15.14
C LEU A 44 -2.28 -1.67 16.20
N ARG A 45 -1.63 -2.30 17.16
CA ARG A 45 -2.28 -3.10 18.20
C ARG A 45 -3.31 -2.31 19.03
N ASP A 46 -3.09 -1.03 19.24
CA ASP A 46 -4.02 -0.14 19.92
C ASP A 46 -5.30 0.15 19.13
N LEU A 47 -5.38 -0.27 17.87
CA LEU A 47 -6.56 -0.18 17.01
C LEU A 47 -7.39 -1.46 16.95
N ASP A 48 -7.03 -2.51 17.69
CA ASP A 48 -7.75 -3.80 17.67
C ASP A 48 -9.24 -3.66 18.04
N ASP A 49 -9.60 -2.68 18.88
CA ASP A 49 -10.98 -2.36 19.27
C ASP A 49 -11.60 -1.19 18.49
N GLU A 50 -10.88 -0.60 17.54
CA GLU A 50 -11.38 0.52 16.71
C GLU A 50 -12.33 0.00 15.63
N ARG A 51 -13.63 0.35 15.72
CA ARG A 51 -14.68 -0.13 14.83
C ARG A 51 -14.54 0.31 13.37
N ARG A 52 -13.74 1.35 13.11
CA ARG A 52 -13.48 1.89 11.77
C ARG A 52 -12.21 1.31 11.15
N TYR A 53 -11.52 0.40 11.84
CA TYR A 53 -10.31 -0.27 11.38
C TYR A 53 -10.53 -1.77 11.31
N GLU A 54 -10.11 -2.36 10.21
CA GLU A 54 -10.11 -3.80 9.99
C GLU A 54 -8.77 -4.22 9.38
N PHE A 55 -8.19 -5.28 9.91
CA PHE A 55 -6.99 -5.90 9.35
C PHE A 55 -7.33 -7.20 8.63
N CYS A 56 -6.83 -7.33 7.40
CA CYS A 56 -6.93 -8.54 6.60
C CYS A 56 -5.53 -8.96 6.14
N ARG A 57 -5.08 -10.14 6.57
CA ARG A 57 -3.81 -10.67 6.06
C ARG A 57 -3.97 -11.14 4.62
N GLY A 58 -3.12 -10.63 3.72
CA GLY A 58 -3.14 -11.03 2.32
C GLY A 58 -2.05 -10.40 1.49
N ASP A 59 -1.79 -11.01 0.35
CA ASP A 59 -0.80 -10.59 -0.63
C ASP A 59 -1.48 -9.83 -1.78
N ILE A 60 -1.00 -8.63 -2.09
CA ILE A 60 -1.51 -7.84 -3.23
C ILE A 60 -1.22 -8.51 -4.58
N ALA A 61 -0.28 -9.44 -4.63
CA ALA A 61 -0.02 -10.25 -5.81
C ALA A 61 -1.00 -11.42 -6.00
N ASP A 62 -1.90 -11.69 -5.05
CA ASP A 62 -3.04 -12.60 -5.25
C ASP A 62 -4.20 -11.86 -5.94
N GLU A 63 -4.33 -12.07 -7.26
CA GLU A 63 -5.35 -11.44 -8.09
C GLU A 63 -6.78 -11.67 -7.58
N LYS A 64 -7.10 -12.90 -7.20
CA LYS A 64 -8.46 -13.27 -6.77
C LYS A 64 -8.81 -12.64 -5.43
N PHE A 65 -7.85 -12.60 -4.52
CA PHE A 65 -7.98 -11.96 -3.22
C PHE A 65 -8.27 -10.46 -3.40
N ILE A 66 -7.45 -9.76 -4.17
CA ILE A 66 -7.59 -8.32 -4.41
C ILE A 66 -8.87 -7.99 -5.15
N ALA A 67 -9.25 -8.75 -6.18
CA ALA A 67 -10.49 -8.53 -6.94
C ALA A 67 -11.75 -8.58 -6.06
N GLY A 68 -11.73 -9.34 -4.96
CA GLY A 68 -12.82 -9.38 -3.99
C GLY A 68 -12.94 -8.10 -3.16
N LEU A 69 -11.82 -7.46 -2.83
CA LEU A 69 -11.74 -6.37 -1.85
C LEU A 69 -11.91 -4.97 -2.45
N VAL A 70 -11.49 -4.77 -3.70
CA VAL A 70 -11.53 -3.44 -4.34
C VAL A 70 -12.93 -2.95 -4.69
N LYS A 71 -13.93 -3.85 -4.75
CA LYS A 71 -15.29 -3.54 -5.24
C LYS A 71 -15.99 -2.44 -4.49
N ASP A 72 -15.79 -2.40 -3.19
CA ASP A 72 -16.48 -1.47 -2.28
C ASP A 72 -15.58 -0.33 -1.79
N ALA A 73 -14.35 -0.21 -2.28
CA ALA A 73 -13.44 0.83 -1.88
C ALA A 73 -13.72 2.15 -2.60
N ASP A 74 -13.78 3.25 -1.86
CA ASP A 74 -13.83 4.61 -2.44
C ASP A 74 -12.43 5.06 -2.90
N ALA A 75 -11.39 4.60 -2.20
CA ALA A 75 -10.01 4.86 -2.56
C ALA A 75 -9.08 3.73 -2.09
N ILE A 76 -7.95 3.60 -2.76
CA ILE A 76 -6.84 2.69 -2.40
C ILE A 76 -5.58 3.51 -2.22
N VAL A 77 -4.85 3.27 -1.11
CA VAL A 77 -3.51 3.82 -0.89
C VAL A 77 -2.54 2.66 -0.73
N ASN A 78 -1.64 2.51 -1.70
CA ASN A 78 -0.69 1.41 -1.73
C ASN A 78 0.66 1.81 -1.11
N PHE A 79 0.93 1.28 0.09
CA PHE A 79 2.25 1.33 0.75
C PHE A 79 3.00 -0.01 0.62
N ALA A 80 2.33 -1.07 0.15
CA ALA A 80 2.94 -2.38 0.04
C ALA A 80 4.05 -2.36 -1.01
N ALA A 81 5.27 -2.52 -0.55
CA ALA A 81 6.47 -2.58 -1.38
C ALA A 81 7.63 -3.25 -0.63
N GLU A 82 8.52 -3.88 -1.38
CA GLU A 82 9.87 -4.22 -0.92
C GLU A 82 10.80 -3.04 -1.25
N THR A 83 11.58 -2.54 -0.27
CA THR A 83 12.35 -1.28 -0.41
C THR A 83 13.84 -1.41 -0.12
N HIS A 84 14.34 -2.56 0.36
CA HIS A 84 15.75 -2.74 0.72
C HIS A 84 16.63 -3.04 -0.49
N VAL A 85 17.50 -2.09 -0.89
CA VAL A 85 18.38 -2.17 -2.06
C VAL A 85 19.24 -3.45 -2.06
N ASP A 86 19.97 -3.75 -0.99
CA ASP A 86 20.83 -4.95 -0.92
C ASP A 86 20.05 -6.25 -1.12
N ARG A 87 18.80 -6.29 -0.65
CA ARG A 87 17.93 -7.44 -0.86
C ARG A 87 17.42 -7.54 -2.29
N SER A 88 17.19 -6.42 -2.97
CA SER A 88 16.79 -6.42 -4.38
C SER A 88 17.86 -7.02 -5.27
N ILE A 89 19.13 -6.82 -4.93
CA ILE A 89 20.27 -7.42 -5.63
C ILE A 89 20.37 -8.92 -5.35
N ALA A 90 20.17 -9.32 -4.08
CA ALA A 90 20.31 -10.71 -3.67
C ALA A 90 19.09 -11.59 -4.01
N ARG A 91 17.89 -11.02 -4.02
CA ARG A 91 16.60 -11.73 -4.25
C ARG A 91 15.61 -10.84 -4.99
N PRO A 92 15.81 -10.56 -6.28
CA PRO A 92 14.98 -9.65 -7.07
C PRO A 92 13.53 -10.14 -7.24
N GLU A 93 13.30 -11.46 -7.12
CA GLU A 93 11.97 -12.04 -7.34
C GLU A 93 10.91 -11.47 -6.41
N SER A 94 11.24 -11.26 -5.11
CA SER A 94 10.29 -10.70 -4.14
C SER A 94 9.91 -9.26 -4.48
N PHE A 95 10.84 -8.49 -5.06
CA PHE A 95 10.61 -7.11 -5.52
C PHE A 95 9.71 -7.10 -6.76
N LEU A 96 9.95 -7.94 -7.74
CA LEU A 96 9.07 -8.09 -8.91
C LEU A 96 7.66 -8.51 -8.48
N HIS A 97 7.58 -9.45 -7.54
CA HIS A 97 6.30 -9.94 -7.02
C HIS A 97 5.49 -8.82 -6.36
N SER A 98 6.07 -8.10 -5.40
CA SER A 98 5.35 -7.03 -4.67
C SER A 98 5.22 -5.75 -5.49
N ASN A 99 6.33 -5.24 -6.05
CA ASN A 99 6.37 -3.88 -6.61
C ASN A 99 5.88 -3.82 -8.05
N VAL A 100 5.85 -4.94 -8.78
CA VAL A 100 5.36 -5.00 -10.16
C VAL A 100 4.04 -5.76 -10.23
N GLN A 101 4.05 -7.07 -9.88
CA GLN A 101 2.85 -7.90 -10.00
C GLN A 101 1.74 -7.43 -9.04
N GLY A 102 2.08 -7.07 -7.80
CA GLY A 102 1.11 -6.57 -6.83
C GLY A 102 0.43 -5.29 -7.29
N VAL A 103 1.21 -4.31 -7.76
CA VAL A 103 0.66 -3.04 -8.29
C VAL A 103 -0.17 -3.28 -9.55
N PHE A 104 0.30 -4.13 -10.46
CA PHE A 104 -0.46 -4.53 -11.65
C PHE A 104 -1.82 -5.11 -11.29
N ASN A 105 -1.88 -6.03 -10.32
CA ASN A 105 -3.13 -6.66 -9.88
C ASN A 105 -4.10 -5.64 -9.25
N LEU A 106 -3.60 -4.69 -8.44
CA LEU A 106 -4.43 -3.61 -7.88
C LEU A 106 -5.06 -2.76 -8.99
N LEU A 107 -4.28 -2.36 -9.99
CA LEU A 107 -4.75 -1.55 -11.12
C LEU A 107 -5.73 -2.32 -12.00
N GLU A 108 -5.46 -3.59 -12.32
CA GLU A 108 -6.37 -4.44 -13.09
C GLU A 108 -7.67 -4.72 -12.35
N ALA A 109 -7.59 -4.97 -11.03
CA ALA A 109 -8.78 -5.16 -10.21
C ALA A 109 -9.66 -3.88 -10.20
N LEU A 110 -9.06 -2.71 -10.06
CA LEU A 110 -9.77 -1.43 -10.18
C LEU A 110 -10.39 -1.25 -11.56
N ARG A 111 -9.62 -1.47 -12.63
CA ARG A 111 -10.09 -1.33 -14.00
C ARG A 111 -11.32 -2.21 -14.30
N HIS A 112 -11.33 -3.42 -13.77
CA HIS A 112 -12.39 -4.41 -14.05
C HIS A 112 -13.58 -4.33 -13.07
N HIS A 113 -13.35 -3.96 -11.83
CA HIS A 113 -14.37 -4.12 -10.78
C HIS A 113 -14.80 -2.81 -10.12
N ASN A 114 -13.96 -1.74 -10.17
CA ASN A 114 -14.27 -0.46 -9.53
C ASN A 114 -13.46 0.70 -10.12
N SER A 115 -13.73 1.04 -11.37
CA SER A 115 -12.99 2.09 -12.10
C SER A 115 -13.22 3.51 -11.56
N SER A 116 -14.16 3.69 -10.63
CA SER A 116 -14.45 4.99 -9.99
C SER A 116 -13.61 5.25 -8.73
N ALA A 117 -13.03 4.22 -8.12
CA ALA A 117 -12.19 4.39 -6.95
C ALA A 117 -10.88 5.13 -7.29
N ARG A 118 -10.43 5.96 -6.36
CA ARG A 118 -9.13 6.65 -6.48
C ARG A 118 -8.00 5.71 -6.12
N PHE A 119 -6.90 5.79 -6.85
CA PHE A 119 -5.68 5.03 -6.53
C PHE A 119 -4.52 5.98 -6.26
N VAL A 120 -3.86 5.80 -5.12
CA VAL A 120 -2.65 6.52 -4.72
C VAL A 120 -1.53 5.51 -4.53
N GLN A 121 -0.48 5.61 -5.36
CA GLN A 121 0.75 4.84 -5.20
C GLN A 121 1.74 5.64 -4.38
N ILE A 122 2.16 5.10 -3.24
CA ILE A 122 3.31 5.65 -2.51
C ILE A 122 4.56 5.11 -3.18
N SER A 123 5.29 6.01 -3.81
CA SER A 123 6.48 5.72 -4.59
C SER A 123 7.74 6.18 -3.83
N THR A 124 8.87 6.23 -4.49
CA THR A 124 10.19 6.56 -3.96
C THR A 124 10.89 7.53 -4.90
N ASP A 125 11.88 8.26 -4.42
CA ASP A 125 12.75 9.14 -5.20
C ASP A 125 13.62 8.39 -6.23
N GLU A 126 13.84 7.11 -6.01
CA GLU A 126 14.58 6.23 -6.97
C GLU A 126 13.98 6.22 -8.39
N VAL A 127 12.68 6.58 -8.53
CA VAL A 127 12.03 6.65 -9.87
C VAL A 127 12.61 7.75 -10.75
N TYR A 128 13.27 8.75 -10.17
CA TYR A 128 13.90 9.85 -10.91
C TYR A 128 15.35 9.52 -11.32
N GLY A 129 15.94 8.45 -10.81
CA GLY A 129 17.31 8.07 -11.08
C GLY A 129 18.32 8.88 -10.27
N ASP A 130 19.52 9.06 -10.82
CA ASP A 130 20.66 9.69 -10.15
C ASP A 130 20.87 11.13 -10.63
N ILE A 131 21.28 12.04 -9.71
CA ILE A 131 21.55 13.44 -10.02
C ILE A 131 22.84 13.91 -9.33
N LEU A 132 23.78 14.48 -10.09
CA LEU A 132 25.04 14.96 -9.54
C LEU A 132 24.94 16.33 -8.87
N ARG A 133 23.99 17.16 -9.26
CA ARG A 133 23.75 18.51 -8.69
C ARG A 133 22.31 18.91 -8.85
N GLY A 134 21.79 19.66 -7.87
CA GLY A 134 20.41 20.15 -7.88
C GLY A 134 19.44 19.25 -7.13
N SER A 135 18.16 19.32 -7.47
CA SER A 135 17.07 18.52 -6.90
C SER A 135 16.08 18.14 -7.99
N PHE A 136 15.45 16.99 -7.83
CA PHE A 136 14.30 16.62 -8.64
C PHE A 136 13.06 17.42 -8.23
N THR A 137 12.14 17.57 -9.15
CA THR A 137 10.78 18.11 -8.96
C THR A 137 9.79 17.14 -9.57
N GLU A 138 8.50 17.38 -9.35
CA GLU A 138 7.41 16.58 -9.92
C GLU A 138 7.37 16.63 -11.47
N GLU A 139 8.07 17.59 -12.08
CA GLU A 139 8.18 17.74 -13.55
C GLU A 139 9.44 17.06 -14.11
N SER A 140 10.28 16.48 -13.24
CA SER A 140 11.49 15.76 -13.67
C SER A 140 11.13 14.46 -14.36
N THR A 141 11.88 14.12 -15.42
CA THR A 141 11.72 12.91 -16.24
C THR A 141 12.81 11.90 -15.91
#